data_878476349608d2731d8c4d36329a0a93
#
_entry.id   878476349608d2731d8c4d36329a0a93
#
_cell.length_a   1.000
_cell.length_b   1.000
_cell.length_c   1.000
_cell.angle_alpha   90.00
_cell.angle_beta   90.00
_cell.angle_gamma   90.00
#
_symmetry.space_group_name_H-M   'P 1'
#
loop_
_entity.id
_entity.type
_entity.pdbx_description
1 polymer ?
#
loop_
_entity_poly.entity_id
_entity_poly.type
_entity_poly.pdbx_seq_one_letter_code
_entity_poly.pdbx_strand_id
1 'polypeptide(L)'
;LIFSWEYEQTIAMNNIVNNGYFEKYPNLKIIVHHAGAMVPYFAQRIYYIQGKHNYEDFKKFYVDTALLGNPKALEMAVEFFGERHVLFGTDTPLGVKPDGPTQIIKQAIQTSSLTKQQKRKIFVENWQDLIINKLKG
;
A
#
# COMPACT_ATOMS: atom_id res chain seq x y z
N LEU A 1 -0.82 -0.50 -19.81
CA LEU A 1 -1.59 -1.05 -18.67
C LEU A 1 -0.68 -1.71 -17.63
N ILE A 2 0.21 -2.64 -18.02
CA ILE A 2 1.00 -3.44 -17.05
C ILE A 2 1.97 -2.58 -16.24
N PHE A 3 2.59 -1.57 -16.84
CA PHE A 3 3.61 -0.74 -16.19
C PHE A 3 3.22 0.73 -16.06
N SER A 4 2.41 1.26 -16.99
CA SER A 4 2.13 2.69 -17.05
C SER A 4 1.34 3.16 -15.83
N TRP A 5 0.34 2.42 -15.39
CA TRP A 5 -0.44 2.78 -14.22
C TRP A 5 0.38 2.77 -12.93
N GLU A 6 1.24 1.77 -12.77
CA GLU A 6 2.16 1.69 -11.63
C GLU A 6 3.15 2.87 -11.62
N TYR A 7 3.66 3.23 -12.80
CA TYR A 7 4.54 4.38 -12.96
C TYR A 7 3.82 5.69 -12.64
N GLU A 8 2.66 5.94 -13.24
CA GLU A 8 1.90 7.17 -13.03
C GLU A 8 1.48 7.32 -11.57
N GLN A 9 1.05 6.22 -10.93
CA GLN A 9 0.72 6.21 -9.51
C GLN A 9 1.94 6.54 -8.65
N THR A 10 3.10 5.97 -8.97
CA THR A 10 4.36 6.29 -8.29
C THR A 10 4.70 7.78 -8.42
N ILE A 11 4.52 8.36 -9.61
CA ILE A 11 4.74 9.80 -9.85
C ILE A 11 3.74 10.65 -9.06
N ALA A 12 2.48 10.24 -8.97
CA ALA A 12 1.47 10.93 -8.17
C ALA A 12 1.86 10.94 -6.68
N MET A 13 2.28 9.80 -6.13
CA MET A 13 2.79 9.72 -4.76
C MET A 13 4.01 10.64 -4.55
N ASN A 14 4.94 10.61 -5.48
CA ASN A 14 6.14 11.47 -5.44
C ASN A 14 5.78 12.96 -5.45
N ASN A 15 4.81 13.36 -6.26
CA ASN A 15 4.33 14.75 -6.30
C ASN A 15 3.67 15.17 -4.98
N ILE A 16 2.89 14.30 -4.36
CA ILE A 16 2.27 14.55 -3.06
C ILE A 16 3.34 14.79 -1.99
N VAL A 17 4.35 13.93 -1.93
CA VAL A 17 5.45 14.05 -0.97
C VAL A 17 6.28 15.32 -1.24
N ASN A 18 6.74 15.53 -2.47
CA ASN A 18 7.60 16.67 -2.82
C ASN A 18 6.92 18.03 -2.65
N ASN A 19 5.60 18.09 -2.68
CA ASN A 19 4.83 19.32 -2.41
C ASN A 19 4.40 19.47 -0.95
N GLY A 20 4.88 18.62 -0.04
CA GLY A 20 4.67 18.74 1.40
C GLY A 20 3.21 18.58 1.85
N TYR A 21 2.42 17.76 1.13
CA TYR A 21 0.98 17.63 1.44
C TYR A 21 0.73 17.07 2.84
N PHE A 22 1.57 16.17 3.34
CA PHE A 22 1.40 15.60 4.67
C PHE A 22 1.75 16.58 5.80
N GLU A 23 2.62 17.54 5.55
CA GLU A 23 2.86 18.64 6.50
C GLU A 23 1.72 19.65 6.48
N LYS A 24 1.28 20.01 5.27
CA LYS A 24 0.21 20.97 5.06
C LYS A 24 -1.15 20.45 5.55
N TYR A 25 -1.37 19.14 5.47
CA TYR A 25 -2.61 18.48 5.86
C TYR A 25 -2.31 17.27 6.76
N PRO A 26 -1.97 17.44 8.04
CA PRO A 26 -1.49 16.37 8.92
C PRO A 26 -2.52 15.26 9.18
N ASN A 27 -3.79 15.55 8.99
CA ASN A 27 -4.88 14.57 9.13
C ASN A 27 -5.25 13.86 7.82
N LEU A 28 -4.58 14.19 6.71
CA LEU A 28 -4.84 13.59 5.40
C LEU A 28 -4.46 12.12 5.42
N LYS A 29 -5.38 11.27 4.97
CA LYS A 29 -5.17 9.84 4.75
C LYS A 29 -5.39 9.55 3.28
N ILE A 30 -4.39 8.99 2.64
CA ILE A 30 -4.43 8.63 1.22
C ILE A 30 -4.21 7.13 1.13
N ILE A 31 -5.14 6.44 0.47
CA ILE A 31 -5.00 5.02 0.14
C ILE A 31 -4.55 4.95 -1.32
N VAL A 32 -3.48 4.22 -1.56
CA VAL A 32 -2.90 4.03 -2.89
C VAL A 32 -3.05 2.56 -3.27
N HIS A 33 -3.43 2.31 -4.50
CA HIS A 33 -3.60 0.95 -5.02
C HIS A 33 -2.27 0.21 -5.21
N HIS A 34 -2.38 -1.09 -5.50
CA HIS A 34 -1.28 -1.93 -5.98
C HIS A 34 -0.05 -1.92 -5.04
N ALA A 35 -0.32 -2.03 -3.72
CA ALA A 35 0.70 -2.06 -2.66
C ALA A 35 1.71 -0.88 -2.73
N GLY A 36 1.25 0.28 -3.22
CA GLY A 36 2.09 1.46 -3.37
C GLY A 36 2.98 1.43 -4.62
N ALA A 37 2.60 0.64 -5.60
CA ALA A 37 3.23 0.57 -6.92
C ALA A 37 4.75 0.31 -6.85
N MET A 38 5.58 1.18 -7.41
CA MET A 38 7.03 1.00 -7.46
C MET A 38 7.75 1.47 -6.18
N VAL A 39 7.05 2.16 -5.27
CA VAL A 39 7.67 2.82 -4.10
C VAL A 39 8.42 1.85 -3.18
N PRO A 40 7.87 0.71 -2.74
CA PRO A 40 8.60 -0.21 -1.87
C PRO A 40 9.86 -0.79 -2.52
N TYR A 41 9.81 -1.08 -3.81
CA TYR A 41 10.96 -1.60 -4.55
C TYR A 41 12.11 -0.59 -4.63
N PHE A 42 11.80 0.71 -4.76
CA PHE A 42 12.79 1.79 -4.85
C PHE A 42 13.05 2.49 -3.51
N ALA A 43 12.68 1.90 -2.38
CA ALA A 43 12.78 2.50 -1.05
C ALA A 43 14.16 3.11 -0.75
N GLN A 44 15.24 2.37 -0.96
CA GLN A 44 16.59 2.86 -0.73
C GLN A 44 16.99 4.00 -1.69
N ARG A 45 16.54 3.91 -2.94
CA ARG A 45 16.76 4.99 -3.92
C ARG A 45 16.08 6.28 -3.48
N ILE A 46 14.85 6.20 -2.97
CA ILE A 46 14.12 7.34 -2.41
C ILE A 46 14.92 7.94 -1.25
N TYR A 47 15.36 7.13 -0.31
CA TYR A 47 16.12 7.57 0.85
C TYR A 47 17.40 8.34 0.47
N TYR A 48 18.20 7.79 -0.45
CA TYR A 48 19.48 8.40 -0.82
C TYR A 48 19.36 9.61 -1.74
N ILE A 49 18.32 9.67 -2.59
CA ILE A 49 18.15 10.78 -3.54
C ILE A 49 17.30 11.91 -2.97
N GLN A 50 16.21 11.59 -2.26
CA GLN A 50 15.28 12.60 -1.76
C GLN A 50 15.46 12.89 -0.26
N GLY A 51 16.27 12.11 0.43
CA GLY A 51 16.55 12.29 1.85
C GLY A 51 15.53 11.63 2.78
N LYS A 52 15.91 11.58 4.04
CA LYS A 52 15.14 10.91 5.11
C LYS A 52 13.73 11.48 5.27
N HIS A 53 13.57 12.80 5.16
CA HIS A 53 12.27 13.45 5.34
C HIS A 53 11.23 12.93 4.36
N ASN A 54 11.51 13.02 3.06
CA ASN A 54 10.61 12.51 2.03
C ASN A 54 10.40 10.98 2.13
N TYR A 55 11.45 10.23 2.46
CA TYR A 55 11.34 8.79 2.69
C TYR A 55 10.32 8.45 3.80
N GLU A 56 10.32 9.18 4.92
CA GLU A 56 9.34 8.99 5.99
C GLU A 56 7.93 9.46 5.58
N ASP A 57 7.83 10.49 4.74
CA ASP A 57 6.56 10.95 4.20
C ASP A 57 5.90 9.92 3.28
N PHE A 58 6.68 9.19 2.46
CA PHE A 58 6.15 8.07 1.69
C PHE A 58 5.50 6.99 2.56
N LYS A 59 5.98 6.75 3.78
CA LYS A 59 5.40 5.78 4.70
C LYS A 59 4.04 6.18 5.28
N LYS A 60 3.62 7.43 5.11
CA LYS A 60 2.32 7.91 5.58
C LYS A 60 1.14 7.46 4.71
N PHE A 61 1.41 7.00 3.49
CA PHE A 61 0.38 6.40 2.65
C PHE A 61 -0.14 5.10 3.24
N TYR A 62 -1.44 4.86 3.06
CA TYR A 62 -2.04 3.55 3.15
C TYR A 62 -2.01 2.90 1.76
N VAL A 63 -1.90 1.58 1.71
CA VAL A 63 -1.85 0.85 0.43
C VAL A 63 -2.75 -0.39 0.50
N ASP A 64 -3.19 -0.88 -0.64
CA ASP A 64 -3.95 -2.11 -0.70
C ASP A 64 -3.09 -3.34 -1.10
N THR A 65 -3.73 -4.48 -1.26
CA THR A 65 -3.08 -5.75 -1.62
C THR A 65 -3.30 -6.17 -3.08
N ALA A 66 -3.75 -5.27 -3.94
CA ALA A 66 -4.15 -5.58 -5.32
C ALA A 66 -2.95 -5.81 -6.27
N LEU A 67 -2.09 -6.80 -5.98
CA LEU A 67 -0.89 -7.16 -6.74
C LEU A 67 -1.00 -8.49 -7.49
N LEU A 68 -2.20 -8.95 -7.78
CA LEU A 68 -2.45 -10.18 -8.51
C LEU A 68 -1.71 -11.43 -7.95
N GLY A 69 -1.45 -11.44 -6.64
CA GLY A 69 -1.00 -12.64 -5.96
C GLY A 69 0.51 -12.83 -5.78
N ASN A 70 1.31 -11.77 -5.80
CA ASN A 70 2.73 -11.85 -5.49
C ASN A 70 3.00 -11.71 -3.97
N PRO A 71 3.27 -12.80 -3.21
CA PRO A 71 3.49 -12.73 -1.77
C PRO A 71 4.74 -11.94 -1.39
N LYS A 72 5.80 -11.97 -2.20
CA LYS A 72 7.04 -11.24 -1.90
C LYS A 72 6.90 -9.72 -2.06
N ALA A 73 6.18 -9.28 -3.08
CA ALA A 73 5.88 -7.86 -3.24
C ALA A 73 4.98 -7.35 -2.10
N LEU A 74 4.05 -8.17 -1.63
CA LEU A 74 3.21 -7.85 -0.48
C LEU A 74 4.02 -7.75 0.83
N GLU A 75 4.95 -8.69 1.07
CA GLU A 75 5.87 -8.65 2.21
C GLU A 75 6.72 -7.36 2.18
N MET A 76 7.21 -6.98 1.02
CA MET A 76 7.97 -5.74 0.81
C MET A 76 7.12 -4.49 1.11
N ALA A 77 5.85 -4.48 0.71
CA ALA A 77 4.93 -3.39 1.02
C ALA A 77 4.69 -3.27 2.53
N VAL A 78 4.48 -4.40 3.23
CA VAL A 78 4.32 -4.41 4.70
C VAL A 78 5.59 -3.93 5.40
N GLU A 79 6.76 -4.33 4.92
CA GLU A 79 8.06 -3.87 5.46
C GLU A 79 8.23 -2.36 5.29
N PHE A 80 7.90 -1.82 4.12
CA PHE A 80 8.08 -0.39 3.82
C PHE A 80 7.05 0.51 4.51
N PHE A 81 5.75 0.25 4.29
CA PHE A 81 4.67 1.11 4.80
C PHE A 81 4.31 0.81 6.26
N GLY A 82 4.70 -0.34 6.77
CA GLY A 82 4.33 -0.82 8.10
C GLY A 82 3.01 -1.61 8.09
N GLU A 83 2.90 -2.53 9.04
CA GLU A 83 1.81 -3.49 9.13
C GLU A 83 0.41 -2.88 9.36
N ARG A 84 0.34 -1.60 9.79
CA ARG A 84 -0.92 -0.88 10.01
C ARG A 84 -1.42 -0.12 8.79
N HIS A 85 -0.61 -0.01 7.75
CA HIS A 85 -0.90 0.78 6.56
C HIS A 85 -1.29 -0.07 5.35
N VAL A 86 -1.27 -1.39 5.45
CA VAL A 86 -1.65 -2.29 4.36
C VAL A 86 -3.08 -2.78 4.56
N LEU A 87 -3.94 -2.56 3.58
CA LEU A 87 -5.37 -2.82 3.61
C LEU A 87 -5.72 -3.92 2.61
N PHE A 88 -6.67 -4.79 2.93
CA PHE A 88 -7.15 -5.76 1.95
C PHE A 88 -7.92 -5.07 0.83
N GLY A 89 -7.44 -5.19 -0.39
CA GLY A 89 -8.09 -4.73 -1.62
C GLY A 89 -7.72 -5.66 -2.78
N THR A 90 -8.59 -5.81 -3.78
CA THR A 90 -8.45 -6.86 -4.78
C THR A 90 -8.52 -6.40 -6.24
N ASP A 91 -8.95 -5.17 -6.48
CA ASP A 91 -9.19 -4.66 -7.83
C ASP A 91 -10.25 -5.45 -8.64
N THR A 92 -11.08 -6.28 -7.94
CA THR A 92 -12.14 -7.04 -8.58
C THR A 92 -13.18 -6.11 -9.23
N PRO A 93 -13.65 -6.36 -10.49
CA PRO A 93 -13.48 -7.62 -11.27
C PRO A 93 -12.30 -7.61 -12.25
N LEU A 94 -11.38 -6.68 -12.16
CA LEU A 94 -10.29 -6.50 -13.13
C LEU A 94 -9.18 -7.57 -12.96
N GLY A 95 -8.41 -7.76 -14.02
CA GLY A 95 -7.18 -8.56 -14.03
C GLY A 95 -7.36 -10.03 -14.37
N VAL A 96 -8.13 -10.80 -13.61
CA VAL A 96 -8.25 -12.27 -13.75
C VAL A 96 -9.67 -12.67 -14.10
N LYS A 97 -9.85 -13.35 -15.23
CA LYS A 97 -11.17 -13.83 -15.68
C LYS A 97 -11.35 -15.33 -15.32
N PRO A 98 -12.60 -15.79 -15.08
CA PRO A 98 -13.84 -15.01 -15.00
C PRO A 98 -14.10 -14.35 -13.64
N ASP A 99 -13.45 -14.80 -12.56
CA ASP A 99 -13.87 -14.55 -11.18
C ASP A 99 -13.16 -13.38 -10.50
N GLY A 100 -12.26 -12.70 -11.24
CA GLY A 100 -11.41 -11.64 -10.68
C GLY A 100 -10.27 -12.20 -9.80
N PRO A 101 -9.43 -11.30 -9.25
CA PRO A 101 -8.20 -11.70 -8.56
C PRO A 101 -8.37 -12.03 -7.07
N THR A 102 -9.56 -11.92 -6.51
CA THR A 102 -9.79 -12.00 -5.05
C THR A 102 -9.20 -13.25 -4.41
N GLN A 103 -9.40 -14.44 -5.01
CA GLN A 103 -8.90 -15.69 -4.43
C GLN A 103 -7.38 -15.79 -4.51
N ILE A 104 -6.79 -15.33 -5.62
CA ILE A 104 -5.33 -15.32 -5.81
C ILE A 104 -4.67 -14.40 -4.76
N ILE A 105 -5.25 -13.23 -4.52
CA ILE A 105 -4.74 -12.29 -3.53
C ILE A 105 -4.88 -12.83 -2.10
N LYS A 106 -6.03 -13.42 -1.77
CA LYS A 106 -6.20 -14.11 -0.48
C LYS A 106 -5.16 -15.20 -0.27
N GLN A 107 -4.92 -16.02 -1.28
CA GLN A 107 -3.92 -17.08 -1.22
C GLN A 107 -2.50 -16.50 -1.04
N ALA A 108 -2.16 -15.43 -1.75
CA ALA A 108 -0.86 -14.77 -1.60
C ALA A 108 -0.64 -14.25 -0.17
N ILE A 109 -1.65 -13.63 0.44
CA ILE A 109 -1.58 -13.21 1.84
C ILE A 109 -1.40 -14.43 2.75
N GLN A 110 -2.17 -15.50 2.54
CA GLN A 110 -2.11 -16.70 3.37
C GLN A 110 -0.76 -17.42 3.28
N THR A 111 -0.17 -17.50 2.09
CA THR A 111 1.11 -18.20 1.85
C THR A 111 2.35 -17.34 2.09
N SER A 112 2.18 -16.03 2.28
CA SER A 112 3.28 -15.13 2.62
C SER A 112 3.93 -15.49 3.96
N SER A 113 5.15 -15.01 4.19
CA SER A 113 5.88 -15.16 5.46
C SER A 113 5.38 -14.24 6.58
N LEU A 114 4.36 -13.42 6.32
CA LEU A 114 3.74 -12.54 7.32
C LEU A 114 3.18 -13.36 8.49
N THR A 115 3.28 -12.78 9.69
CA THR A 115 2.71 -13.39 10.90
C THR A 115 1.19 -13.47 10.84
N LYS A 116 0.58 -14.34 11.63
CA LYS A 116 -0.89 -14.44 11.76
C LYS A 116 -1.51 -13.09 12.14
N GLN A 117 -0.85 -12.31 12.99
CA GLN A 117 -1.32 -11.00 13.41
C GLN A 117 -1.29 -9.99 12.26
N GLN A 118 -0.20 -9.94 11.49
CA GLN A 118 -0.10 -9.07 10.30
C GLN A 118 -1.17 -9.40 9.26
N LYS A 119 -1.40 -10.69 8.98
CA LYS A 119 -2.48 -11.14 8.09
C LYS A 119 -3.86 -10.69 8.58
N ARG A 120 -4.14 -10.82 9.87
CA ARG A 120 -5.40 -10.34 10.45
C ARG A 120 -5.56 -8.82 10.35
N LYS A 121 -4.50 -8.06 10.58
CA LYS A 121 -4.50 -6.61 10.37
C LYS A 121 -4.86 -6.25 8.94
N ILE A 122 -4.22 -6.86 7.96
CA ILE A 122 -4.50 -6.63 6.53
C ILE A 122 -5.98 -6.92 6.22
N PHE A 123 -6.49 -8.07 6.64
CA PHE A 123 -7.86 -8.47 6.28
C PHE A 123 -8.95 -7.65 6.96
N VAL A 124 -8.74 -7.18 8.19
CA VAL A 124 -9.82 -6.63 9.01
C VAL A 124 -9.42 -5.40 9.81
N GLU A 125 -8.38 -5.51 10.67
CA GLU A 125 -8.16 -4.55 11.74
C GLU A 125 -7.78 -3.16 11.22
N ASN A 126 -6.93 -3.09 10.20
CA ASN A 126 -6.49 -1.82 9.63
C ASN A 126 -7.66 -1.01 9.02
N TRP A 127 -8.61 -1.68 8.37
CA TRP A 127 -9.83 -1.02 7.88
C TRP A 127 -10.69 -0.51 9.03
N GLN A 128 -10.86 -1.31 10.07
CA GLN A 128 -11.60 -0.89 11.26
C GLN A 128 -10.95 0.33 11.92
N ASP A 129 -9.63 0.31 12.11
CA ASP A 129 -8.90 1.42 12.70
C ASP A 129 -9.00 2.69 11.85
N LEU A 130 -8.87 2.57 10.53
CA LEU A 130 -8.93 3.70 9.61
C LEU A 130 -10.30 4.38 9.60
N ILE A 131 -11.39 3.60 9.67
CA ILE A 131 -12.78 4.10 9.60
C ILE A 131 -13.26 4.54 10.98
N ILE A 132 -13.10 3.71 12.01
CA ILE A 132 -13.68 3.94 13.35
C ILE A 132 -13.02 5.13 14.03
N ASN A 133 -11.73 5.33 13.87
CA ASN A 133 -11.03 6.48 14.45
C ASN A 133 -11.45 7.82 13.82
N LYS A 134 -12.06 7.81 12.63
CA LYS A 134 -12.68 9.01 12.03
C LYS A 134 -14.08 9.32 12.54
N LEU A 135 -14.79 8.33 13.08
CA LEU A 135 -16.15 8.52 13.59
C LEU A 135 -16.17 8.95 15.07
N LYS A 136 -15.03 8.93 15.74
CA LYS A 136 -14.87 9.29 17.15
C LYS A 136 -14.17 10.64 17.36
N GLY A 137 -13.77 11.33 16.33
CA GLY A 137 -13.15 12.67 16.32
C GLY A 137 -13.98 13.66 15.52
#